data_e284c9e7bcea6af27b842eb8d3f22ca8
#
_entry.id   e284c9e7bcea6af27b842eb8d3f22ca8
#
_cell.length_a   1.000
_cell.length_b   1.000
_cell.length_c   1.000
_cell.angle_alpha   90.00
_cell.angle_beta   90.00
_cell.angle_gamma   90.00
#
_symmetry.space_group_name_H-M   'P 1'
#
loop_
_entity.id
_entity.type
_entity.pdbx_description
1 polymer ?
#
loop_
_entity_poly.entity_id
_entity_poly.type
_entity_poly.pdbx_seq_one_letter_code
_entity_poly.pdbx_strand_id
1 'polypeptide(L)'
;MQGKNKQKAAEKYGDEQVHIWRRSYDVLPPLLSADDEGSAAKDRRYANLDPRAIPGGENLKVTLERVIPLWQDEIAPKLLDNKNVIIAAHGNSLRALSKYIENISDEDIMNLEMATGQPVVYDFDEKLNVLSKEKY
;
A
#
# COMPACT_ATOMS: atom_id res chain seq x y z
N MET A 1 -11.19 3.09 9.26
CA MET A 1 -10.84 1.71 9.70
C MET A 1 -9.70 1.64 10.70
N GLN A 2 -8.82 2.63 10.72
CA GLN A 2 -7.70 2.70 11.69
C GLN A 2 -8.20 2.59 13.13
N GLY A 3 -7.49 1.82 13.96
CA GLY A 3 -7.85 1.59 15.37
C GLY A 3 -9.01 0.62 15.61
N LYS A 4 -9.63 0.10 14.55
CA LYS A 4 -10.74 -0.84 14.66
C LYS A 4 -10.30 -2.28 14.48
N ASN A 5 -10.84 -3.17 15.31
CA ASN A 5 -10.64 -4.60 15.13
C ASN A 5 -11.32 -5.09 13.85
N LYS A 6 -10.62 -5.89 13.05
CA LYS A 6 -11.10 -6.39 11.75
C LYS A 6 -12.40 -7.19 11.87
N GLN A 7 -12.50 -8.05 12.88
CA GLN A 7 -13.68 -8.88 13.12
C GLN A 7 -14.88 -8.02 13.51
N LYS A 8 -14.69 -7.06 14.43
CA LYS A 8 -15.75 -6.14 14.84
C LYS A 8 -16.22 -5.24 13.68
N ALA A 9 -15.32 -4.84 12.82
CA ALA A 9 -15.68 -4.10 11.61
C ALA A 9 -16.51 -4.96 10.65
N ALA A 10 -16.14 -6.24 10.47
CA ALA A 10 -16.90 -7.18 9.66
C ALA A 10 -18.30 -7.44 10.23
N GLU A 11 -18.44 -7.54 11.55
CA GLU A 11 -19.73 -7.67 12.24
C GLU A 11 -20.63 -6.44 12.01
N LYS A 12 -20.03 -5.25 11.98
CA LYS A 12 -20.77 -3.99 11.81
C LYS A 12 -21.16 -3.69 10.36
N TYR A 13 -20.26 -3.94 9.41
CA TYR A 13 -20.41 -3.53 8.00
C TYR A 13 -20.59 -4.69 7.03
N GLY A 14 -20.45 -5.94 7.47
CA GLY A 14 -20.45 -7.14 6.65
C GLY A 14 -19.06 -7.52 6.14
N ASP A 15 -18.83 -8.83 5.99
CA ASP A 15 -17.52 -9.36 5.57
C ASP A 15 -17.14 -8.90 4.17
N GLU A 16 -18.08 -8.92 3.24
CA GLU A 16 -17.88 -8.53 1.85
C GLU A 16 -17.44 -7.05 1.73
N GLN A 17 -18.13 -6.15 2.44
CA GLN A 17 -17.80 -4.73 2.44
C GLN A 17 -16.42 -4.46 3.04
N VAL A 18 -16.07 -5.13 4.14
CA VAL A 18 -14.74 -5.00 4.76
C VAL A 18 -13.66 -5.56 3.84
N HIS A 19 -13.93 -6.68 3.15
CA HIS A 19 -13.01 -7.23 2.15
C HIS A 19 -12.76 -6.24 1.01
N ILE A 20 -13.80 -5.59 0.49
CA ILE A 20 -13.70 -4.55 -0.53
C ILE A 20 -12.82 -3.40 -0.03
N TRP A 21 -13.06 -2.87 1.16
CA TRP A 21 -12.26 -1.78 1.73
C TRP A 21 -10.79 -2.15 1.92
N ARG A 22 -10.51 -3.40 2.28
CA ARG A 22 -9.15 -3.85 2.57
C ARG A 22 -8.35 -4.22 1.32
N ARG A 23 -8.99 -4.63 0.25
CA ARG A 23 -8.34 -5.26 -0.89
C ARG A 23 -8.58 -4.59 -2.23
N SER A 24 -9.65 -3.81 -2.39
CA SER A 24 -9.91 -3.09 -3.63
C SER A 24 -8.85 -2.03 -3.90
N TYR A 25 -8.76 -1.62 -5.17
CA TYR A 25 -7.80 -0.60 -5.58
C TYR A 25 -8.25 0.82 -5.24
N ASP A 26 -9.49 1.17 -5.54
CA ASP A 26 -9.98 2.55 -5.52
C ASP A 26 -11.14 2.82 -4.56
N VAL A 27 -11.65 1.82 -3.86
CA VAL A 27 -12.72 2.00 -2.88
C VAL A 27 -12.14 2.47 -1.54
N LEU A 28 -12.59 3.64 -1.08
CA LEU A 28 -12.18 4.20 0.21
C LEU A 28 -13.02 3.61 1.36
N PRO A 29 -12.36 3.28 2.50
CA PRO A 29 -13.09 3.00 3.73
C PRO A 29 -13.68 4.30 4.31
N PRO A 30 -14.55 4.21 5.34
CA PRO A 30 -15.00 5.40 6.06
C PRO A 30 -13.80 6.23 6.54
N LEU A 31 -13.79 7.52 6.19
CA LEU A 31 -12.70 8.43 6.52
C LEU A 31 -12.85 8.97 7.93
N LEU A 32 -11.70 9.22 8.59
CA LEU A 32 -11.65 10.00 9.83
C LEU A 32 -11.67 11.48 9.48
N SER A 33 -12.43 12.28 10.26
CA SER A 33 -12.27 13.73 10.20
C SER A 33 -11.01 14.14 10.98
N ALA A 34 -10.54 15.38 10.74
CA ALA A 34 -9.39 15.91 11.46
C ALA A 34 -9.63 15.99 12.98
N ASP A 35 -10.91 16.08 13.40
CA ASP A 35 -11.32 16.19 14.79
C ASP A 35 -11.54 14.85 15.48
N ASP A 36 -11.60 13.75 14.74
CA ASP A 36 -11.80 12.43 15.31
C ASP A 36 -10.62 12.00 16.17
N GLU A 37 -10.92 11.30 17.26
CA GLU A 37 -9.89 10.65 18.07
C GLU A 37 -9.17 9.58 17.23
N GLY A 38 -7.84 9.57 17.29
CA GLY A 38 -7.02 8.69 16.47
C GLY A 38 -6.72 9.21 15.06
N SER A 39 -7.24 10.40 14.70
CA SER A 39 -6.84 11.05 13.46
C SER A 39 -5.35 11.40 13.48
N ALA A 40 -4.64 11.16 12.36
CA ALA A 40 -3.26 11.57 12.19
C ALA A 40 -3.06 13.10 12.32
N ALA A 41 -4.11 13.88 12.06
CA ALA A 41 -4.10 15.33 12.24
C ALA A 41 -3.84 15.76 13.69
N LYS A 42 -4.18 14.90 14.67
CA LYS A 42 -3.94 15.15 16.10
C LYS A 42 -2.61 14.61 16.61
N ASP A 43 -1.89 13.87 15.77
CA ASP A 43 -0.60 13.31 16.16
C ASP A 43 0.48 14.39 16.11
N ARG A 44 1.22 14.53 17.22
CA ARG A 44 2.30 15.53 17.34
C ARG A 44 3.39 15.39 16.27
N ARG A 45 3.57 14.19 15.73
CA ARG A 45 4.56 13.93 14.65
C ARG A 45 4.25 14.73 13.38
N TYR A 46 2.99 15.09 13.17
CA TYR A 46 2.50 15.79 12.00
C TYR A 46 2.05 17.23 12.30
N ALA A 47 2.36 17.74 13.49
CA ALA A 47 1.90 19.07 13.95
C ALA A 47 2.34 20.24 13.04
N ASN A 48 3.47 20.08 12.33
CA ASN A 48 4.02 21.10 11.43
C ASN A 48 3.57 20.94 9.97
N LEU A 49 2.72 19.96 9.67
CA LEU A 49 2.19 19.75 8.32
C LEU A 49 0.89 20.52 8.12
N ASP A 50 0.65 20.93 6.86
CA ASP A 50 -0.65 21.45 6.45
C ASP A 50 -1.72 20.37 6.71
N PRO A 51 -2.79 20.67 7.47
CA PRO A 51 -3.86 19.70 7.72
C PRO A 51 -4.46 19.06 6.46
N ARG A 52 -4.43 19.78 5.33
CA ARG A 52 -4.91 19.28 4.05
C ARG A 52 -4.03 18.17 3.45
N ALA A 53 -2.77 18.09 3.89
CA ALA A 53 -1.83 17.03 3.48
C ALA A 53 -2.01 15.74 4.29
N ILE A 54 -2.81 15.75 5.35
CA ILE A 54 -3.01 14.62 6.26
C ILE A 54 -4.30 13.89 5.87
N PRO A 55 -4.21 12.65 5.35
CA PRO A 55 -5.40 11.90 4.94
C PRO A 55 -6.21 11.38 6.12
N GLY A 56 -7.53 11.39 6.01
CA GLY A 56 -8.44 10.72 6.93
C GLY A 56 -8.56 9.21 6.71
N GLY A 57 -8.07 8.74 5.59
CA GLY A 57 -8.02 7.33 5.18
C GLY A 57 -7.45 7.22 3.78
N GLU A 58 -7.12 5.99 3.38
CA GLU A 58 -6.50 5.71 2.10
C GLU A 58 -7.11 4.47 1.44
N ASN A 59 -7.07 4.41 0.11
CA ASN A 59 -7.21 3.21 -0.69
C ASN A 59 -5.86 2.82 -1.30
N LEU A 60 -5.82 1.70 -2.00
CA LEU A 60 -4.59 1.23 -2.63
C LEU A 60 -4.10 2.18 -3.72
N LYS A 61 -5.01 2.85 -4.42
CA LYS A 61 -4.70 3.86 -5.43
C LYS A 61 -3.89 5.03 -4.84
N VAL A 62 -4.33 5.58 -3.73
CA VAL A 62 -3.63 6.67 -3.02
C VAL A 62 -2.28 6.19 -2.50
N THR A 63 -2.21 4.97 -1.97
CA THR A 63 -0.96 4.35 -1.54
C THR A 63 0.01 4.22 -2.71
N LEU A 64 -0.45 3.77 -3.87
CA LEU A 64 0.37 3.66 -5.07
C LEU A 64 0.92 5.02 -5.52
N GLU A 65 0.10 6.06 -5.53
CA GLU A 65 0.53 7.42 -5.88
C GLU A 65 1.67 7.95 -5.01
N ARG A 66 1.75 7.49 -3.77
CA ARG A 66 2.86 7.82 -2.85
C ARG A 66 4.09 6.94 -3.03
N VAL A 67 3.89 5.70 -3.43
CA VAL A 67 4.99 4.73 -3.62
C VAL A 67 5.74 4.96 -4.93
N ILE A 68 5.05 5.40 -5.98
CA ILE A 68 5.67 5.63 -7.30
C ILE A 68 6.87 6.58 -7.24
N PRO A 69 6.81 7.76 -6.58
CA PRO A 69 7.99 8.63 -6.48
C PRO A 69 9.20 7.96 -5.83
N LEU A 70 8.98 7.16 -4.78
CA LEU A 70 10.06 6.41 -4.15
C LEU A 70 10.68 5.39 -5.11
N TRP A 71 9.85 4.69 -5.88
CA TRP A 71 10.31 3.77 -6.92
C TRP A 71 11.17 4.49 -7.96
N GLN A 72 10.66 5.59 -8.51
CA GLN A 72 11.32 6.34 -9.59
C GLN A 72 12.62 7.02 -9.14
N ASP A 73 12.65 7.59 -7.94
CA ASP A 73 13.74 8.43 -7.46
C ASP A 73 14.82 7.65 -6.70
N GLU A 74 14.44 6.58 -6.01
CA GLU A 74 15.33 5.85 -5.11
C GLU A 74 15.58 4.40 -5.51
N ILE A 75 14.54 3.64 -5.83
CA ILE A 75 14.64 2.19 -6.05
C ILE A 75 15.11 1.87 -7.45
N ALA A 76 14.43 2.38 -8.48
CA ALA A 76 14.75 2.10 -9.87
C ALA A 76 16.18 2.53 -10.24
N PRO A 77 16.70 3.71 -9.83
CA PRO A 77 18.09 4.07 -10.11
C PRO A 77 19.11 3.10 -9.52
N LYS A 78 18.85 2.56 -8.32
CA LYS A 78 19.73 1.57 -7.69
C LYS A 78 19.72 0.23 -8.42
N LEU A 79 18.56 -0.20 -8.89
CA LEU A 79 18.43 -1.41 -9.71
C LEU A 79 19.14 -1.25 -11.06
N LEU A 80 19.02 -0.08 -11.70
CA LEU A 80 19.72 0.25 -12.94
C LEU A 80 21.24 0.33 -12.75
N ASP A 81 21.69 0.68 -11.54
CA ASP A 81 23.11 0.66 -11.13
C ASP A 81 23.58 -0.75 -10.68
N ASN A 82 22.84 -1.77 -11.02
CA ASN A 82 23.12 -3.18 -10.75
C ASN A 82 23.25 -3.52 -9.26
N LYS A 83 22.49 -2.84 -8.41
CA LYS A 83 22.41 -3.08 -6.97
C LYS A 83 21.26 -4.00 -6.62
N ASN A 84 21.45 -4.78 -5.56
CA ASN A 84 20.36 -5.52 -4.95
C ASN A 84 19.66 -4.64 -3.91
N VAL A 85 18.33 -4.57 -3.97
CA VAL A 85 17.52 -3.71 -3.10
C VAL A 85 16.57 -4.57 -2.28
N ILE A 86 16.56 -4.38 -0.97
CA ILE A 86 15.60 -4.99 -0.06
C ILE A 86 14.58 -3.93 0.37
N ILE A 87 13.30 -4.25 0.24
CA ILE A 87 12.21 -3.39 0.66
C ILE A 87 11.42 -4.11 1.75
N ALA A 88 11.37 -3.52 2.94
CA ALA A 88 10.54 -3.99 4.04
C ALA A 88 9.44 -2.96 4.32
N ALA A 89 8.18 -3.37 4.16
CA ALA A 89 7.05 -2.46 4.29
C ALA A 89 5.77 -3.21 4.69
N HIS A 90 4.71 -2.46 4.92
CA HIS A 90 3.39 -3.04 5.17
C HIS A 90 2.81 -3.71 3.92
N GLY A 91 1.94 -4.70 4.14
CA GLY A 91 1.36 -5.50 3.07
C GLY A 91 0.69 -4.66 1.97
N ASN A 92 -0.05 -3.62 2.32
CA ASN A 92 -0.71 -2.77 1.33
C ASN A 92 0.27 -1.92 0.51
N SER A 93 1.35 -1.43 1.12
CA SER A 93 2.41 -0.73 0.38
C SER A 93 3.12 -1.68 -0.60
N LEU A 94 3.38 -2.92 -0.17
CA LEU A 94 3.97 -3.95 -1.02
C LEU A 94 3.01 -4.40 -2.14
N ARG A 95 1.71 -4.50 -1.85
CA ARG A 95 0.69 -4.79 -2.89
C ARG A 95 0.64 -3.69 -3.94
N ALA A 96 0.66 -2.42 -3.53
CA ALA A 96 0.70 -1.29 -4.44
C ALA A 96 1.94 -1.32 -5.33
N LEU A 97 3.11 -1.58 -4.75
CA LEU A 97 4.37 -1.69 -5.49
C LEU A 97 4.35 -2.88 -6.47
N SER A 98 3.88 -4.05 -6.04
CA SER A 98 3.74 -5.22 -6.91
C SER A 98 2.76 -4.98 -8.05
N LYS A 99 1.65 -4.30 -7.79
CA LYS A 99 0.71 -3.89 -8.84
C LYS A 99 1.39 -3.06 -9.93
N TYR A 100 2.22 -2.11 -9.52
CA TYR A 100 2.95 -1.25 -10.43
C TYR A 100 4.03 -2.02 -11.21
N ILE A 101 4.84 -2.83 -10.53
CA ILE A 101 5.93 -3.62 -11.12
C ILE A 101 5.39 -4.65 -12.12
N GLU A 102 4.34 -5.38 -11.75
CA GLU A 102 3.77 -6.48 -12.54
C GLU A 102 2.64 -6.04 -13.46
N ASN A 103 2.25 -4.78 -13.43
CA ASN A 103 1.10 -4.25 -14.16
C ASN A 103 -0.19 -5.05 -13.92
N ILE A 104 -0.46 -5.36 -12.66
CA ILE A 104 -1.66 -6.10 -12.25
C ILE A 104 -2.90 -5.21 -12.45
N SER A 105 -3.99 -5.79 -12.96
CA SER A 105 -5.25 -5.06 -13.14
C SER A 105 -5.88 -4.65 -11.81
N ASP A 106 -6.77 -3.65 -11.84
CA ASP A 106 -7.51 -3.20 -10.67
C ASP A 106 -8.40 -4.30 -10.08
N GLU A 107 -8.88 -5.21 -10.91
CA GLU A 107 -9.69 -6.36 -10.50
C GLU A 107 -8.83 -7.45 -9.86
N ASP A 108 -7.72 -7.79 -10.49
CA ASP A 108 -6.83 -8.87 -10.02
C ASP A 108 -6.10 -8.53 -8.73
N ILE A 109 -5.89 -7.24 -8.44
CA ILE A 109 -5.21 -6.82 -7.20
C ILE A 109 -5.99 -7.20 -5.94
N MET A 110 -7.29 -7.37 -6.02
CA MET A 110 -8.11 -7.83 -4.88
C MET A 110 -7.71 -9.22 -4.41
N ASN A 111 -7.21 -10.05 -5.29
CA ASN A 111 -6.83 -11.44 -5.02
C ASN A 111 -5.35 -11.60 -4.64
N LEU A 112 -4.55 -10.53 -4.74
CA LEU A 112 -3.15 -10.57 -4.34
C LEU A 112 -3.00 -10.44 -2.82
N GLU A 113 -2.43 -11.45 -2.21
CA GLU A 113 -2.10 -11.48 -0.78
C GLU A 113 -0.59 -11.43 -0.56
N MET A 114 -0.16 -10.65 0.43
CA MET A 114 1.22 -10.58 0.90
C MET A 114 1.29 -11.13 2.31
N ALA A 115 1.85 -12.32 2.46
CA ALA A 115 2.01 -12.94 3.77
C ALA A 115 3.14 -12.26 4.56
N THR A 116 2.92 -12.07 5.86
CA THR A 116 3.95 -11.54 6.76
C THR A 116 5.12 -12.52 6.85
N GLY A 117 6.34 -12.00 6.70
CA GLY A 117 7.55 -12.81 6.79
C GLY A 117 7.84 -13.70 5.58
N GLN A 118 7.08 -13.56 4.51
CA GLN A 118 7.33 -14.27 3.25
C GLN A 118 8.04 -13.35 2.26
N PRO A 119 9.32 -13.55 1.96
CA PRO A 119 10.01 -12.77 0.95
C PRO A 119 9.49 -13.04 -0.45
N VAL A 120 9.41 -11.98 -1.25
CA VAL A 120 9.14 -12.06 -2.69
C VAL A 120 10.33 -11.47 -3.42
N VAL A 121 10.94 -12.23 -4.31
CA VAL A 121 12.13 -11.83 -5.05
C VAL A 121 11.77 -11.58 -6.51
N TYR A 122 12.11 -10.40 -7.00
CA TYR A 122 12.00 -10.04 -8.41
C TYR A 122 13.38 -9.91 -9.03
N ASP A 123 13.57 -10.49 -10.19
CA ASP A 123 14.69 -10.22 -11.05
C ASP A 123 14.26 -9.33 -12.22
N PHE A 124 15.06 -8.32 -12.52
CA PHE A 124 14.79 -7.35 -13.56
C PHE A 124 15.86 -7.37 -14.64
N ASP A 125 15.46 -7.03 -15.87
CA ASP A 125 16.39 -6.76 -16.96
C ASP A 125 16.92 -5.30 -16.91
N GLU A 126 17.74 -4.91 -17.88
CA GLU A 126 18.31 -3.57 -17.99
C GLU A 126 17.26 -2.46 -18.15
N LYS A 127 16.06 -2.81 -18.59
CA LYS A 127 14.93 -1.90 -18.79
C LYS A 127 13.90 -1.96 -17.65
N LEU A 128 14.24 -2.66 -16.55
CA LEU A 128 13.36 -2.90 -15.39
C LEU A 128 12.10 -3.70 -15.73
N ASN A 129 12.14 -4.54 -16.73
CA ASN A 129 11.12 -5.56 -16.94
C ASN A 129 11.36 -6.74 -15.99
N VAL A 130 10.30 -7.30 -15.44
CA VAL A 130 10.38 -8.47 -14.57
C VAL A 130 10.78 -9.69 -15.36
N LEU A 131 11.94 -10.27 -15.05
CA LEU A 131 12.42 -11.53 -15.62
C LEU A 131 11.88 -12.72 -14.87
N SER A 132 11.85 -12.66 -13.55
CA SER A 132 11.32 -13.71 -12.71
C SER A 132 10.74 -13.15 -11.40
N LYS A 133 9.85 -13.92 -10.80
CA LYS A 133 9.25 -13.65 -9.49
C LYS A 133 9.20 -14.95 -8.70
N GLU A 134 9.78 -14.97 -7.51
CA GLU A 134 9.76 -16.12 -6.62
C GLU A 134 9.26 -15.71 -5.23
N LYS A 135 8.40 -16.54 -4.65
CA LYS A 135 7.92 -16.43 -3.27
C LYS A 135 8.58 -17.50 -2.42
N TYR A 136 9.12 -17.11 -1.28
CA TYR A 136 9.81 -18.01 -0.37
C TYR A 136 9.06 -18.27 0.92
#